data_87b162739d27cbe290a23bd2e0639be1
#
_entry.id   87b162739d27cbe290a23bd2e0639be1
#
_cell.length_a   1.000
_cell.length_b   1.000
_cell.length_c   1.000
_cell.angle_alpha   90.00
_cell.angle_beta   90.00
_cell.angle_gamma   90.00
#
_symmetry.space_group_name_H-M   'P 1'
#
loop_
_entity.id
_entity.type
_entity.pdbx_description
1 polymer ?
#
loop_
_entity_poly.entity_id
_entity_poly.type
_entity_poly.pdbx_seq_one_letter_code
_entity_poly.pdbx_strand_id
1 'polypeptide(L)'
;MAAKRPKGAAKDEVTYFYLMKHTEKGTVQNAAQKKKGVNAVTKVVRQEGGQCHLYSTRGAPFDYVSVITGITTAAAVRIVAEIEMRGAAKATLISGIEIFYTP
;
A
#
# COMPACT_ATOMS: atom_id res chain seq x y z
N MET A 1 25.82 13.60 -5.60
CA MET A 1 25.65 12.25 -5.07
C MET A 1 24.41 11.62 -5.65
N ALA A 2 24.53 10.39 -6.12
CA ALA A 2 23.38 9.70 -6.68
C ALA A 2 22.28 9.51 -5.64
N ALA A 3 21.03 9.59 -6.06
CA ALA A 3 19.92 9.29 -5.17
C ALA A 3 19.99 7.84 -4.71
N LYS A 4 19.71 7.61 -3.45
CA LYS A 4 19.67 6.26 -2.91
C LYS A 4 18.29 5.66 -3.15
N ARG A 5 18.22 4.36 -3.33
CA ARG A 5 16.95 3.65 -3.33
C ARG A 5 16.28 3.81 -1.97
N PRO A 6 14.95 3.86 -1.93
CA PRO A 6 14.25 3.83 -0.65
C PRO A 6 14.65 2.59 0.15
N LYS A 7 14.64 2.73 1.46
CA LYS A 7 14.90 1.58 2.34
C LYS A 7 13.90 0.47 2.02
N GLY A 8 14.36 -0.76 1.91
CA GLY A 8 13.53 -1.90 1.56
C GLY A 8 13.36 -2.13 0.06
N ALA A 9 13.79 -1.19 -0.79
CA ALA A 9 13.68 -1.31 -2.24
C ALA A 9 14.99 -1.78 -2.87
N ALA A 10 15.53 -2.89 -2.37
CA ALA A 10 16.72 -3.51 -2.93
C ALA A 10 16.40 -4.13 -4.30
N LYS A 11 17.45 -4.28 -5.13
CA LYS A 11 17.33 -5.01 -6.38
C LYS A 11 16.79 -6.42 -6.08
N ASP A 12 15.89 -6.91 -6.89
CA ASP A 12 15.22 -8.21 -6.76
C ASP A 12 14.23 -8.30 -5.59
N GLU A 13 14.07 -7.24 -4.82
CA GLU A 13 13.04 -7.20 -3.80
C GLU A 13 11.68 -7.01 -4.45
N VAL A 14 10.70 -7.77 -3.97
CA VAL A 14 9.33 -7.66 -4.47
C VAL A 14 8.69 -6.39 -3.91
N THR A 15 8.11 -5.62 -4.80
CA THR A 15 7.30 -4.45 -4.44
C THR A 15 5.83 -4.82 -4.61
N TYR A 16 5.01 -4.46 -3.63
CA TYR A 16 3.58 -4.73 -3.65
C TYR A 16 2.82 -3.44 -3.89
N PHE A 17 1.94 -3.46 -4.89
CA PHE A 17 1.10 -2.33 -5.26
C PHE A 17 -0.34 -2.68 -4.92
N TYR A 18 -0.97 -1.83 -4.12
CA TYR A 18 -2.37 -1.99 -3.73
C TYR A 18 -3.16 -0.90 -4.42
N LEU A 19 -3.96 -1.31 -5.41
CA LEU A 19 -4.83 -0.40 -6.15
C LEU A 19 -6.19 -0.43 -5.46
N MET A 20 -6.57 0.69 -4.86
CA MET A 20 -7.73 0.74 -3.98
C MET A 20 -8.82 1.63 -4.53
N LYS A 21 -10.04 1.14 -4.46
CA LYS A 21 -11.23 1.88 -4.83
C LYS A 21 -12.19 1.93 -3.66
N HIS A 22 -12.73 3.11 -3.36
CA HIS A 22 -13.72 3.25 -2.31
C HIS A 22 -14.97 2.44 -2.62
N THR A 23 -15.51 1.81 -1.57
CA THR A 23 -16.88 1.31 -1.57
C THR A 23 -17.79 2.47 -1.20
N GLU A 24 -19.09 2.26 -1.26
CA GLU A 24 -20.06 3.24 -0.77
C GLU A 24 -19.76 3.68 0.66
N LYS A 25 -19.45 2.72 1.52
CA LYS A 25 -19.07 2.98 2.91
C LYS A 25 -17.82 3.85 3.00
N GLY A 26 -16.84 3.62 2.13
CA GLY A 26 -15.58 4.37 2.14
C GLY A 26 -15.76 5.83 1.75
N THR A 27 -16.67 6.11 0.82
CA THR A 27 -16.91 7.49 0.35
C THR A 27 -17.50 8.39 1.41
N VAL A 28 -18.18 7.82 2.41
CA VAL A 28 -18.81 8.60 3.49
C VAL A 28 -17.99 8.61 4.79
N GLN A 29 -16.82 7.99 4.80
CA GLN A 29 -15.96 8.02 5.98
C GLN A 29 -15.41 9.43 6.24
N ASN A 30 -15.33 9.79 7.52
CA ASN A 30 -14.65 11.02 7.92
C ASN A 30 -13.13 10.80 8.01
N ALA A 31 -12.38 11.88 8.25
CA ALA A 31 -10.92 11.85 8.31
C ALA A 31 -10.40 10.90 9.41
N ALA A 32 -11.06 10.85 10.57
CA ALA A 32 -10.64 9.98 11.67
C ALA A 32 -10.79 8.51 11.31
N GLN A 33 -11.87 8.14 10.63
CA GLN A 33 -12.11 6.76 10.19
C GLN A 33 -11.09 6.35 9.13
N LYS A 34 -10.79 7.25 8.18
CA LYS A 34 -9.77 7.00 7.15
C LYS A 34 -8.40 6.79 7.78
N LYS A 35 -8.05 7.60 8.76
CA LYS A 35 -6.78 7.49 9.48
C LYS A 35 -6.65 6.15 10.21
N LYS A 36 -7.72 5.64 10.81
CA LYS A 36 -7.70 4.33 11.46
C LYS A 36 -7.37 3.22 10.46
N GLY A 37 -7.94 3.28 9.25
CA GLY A 37 -7.64 2.33 8.19
C GLY A 37 -6.18 2.38 7.77
N VAL A 38 -5.65 3.57 7.54
CA VAL A 38 -4.23 3.76 7.20
C VAL A 38 -3.33 3.23 8.31
N ASN A 39 -3.65 3.53 9.58
CA ASN A 39 -2.85 3.08 10.71
C ASN A 39 -2.84 1.55 10.85
N ALA A 40 -3.93 0.88 10.54
CA ALA A 40 -3.99 -0.58 10.60
C ALA A 40 -3.05 -1.22 9.58
N VAL A 41 -3.00 -0.68 8.37
CA VAL A 41 -2.10 -1.18 7.32
C VAL A 41 -0.65 -0.86 7.66
N THR A 42 -0.37 0.37 8.07
CA THR A 42 1.01 0.77 8.40
C THR A 42 1.56 0.00 9.60
N LYS A 43 0.71 -0.42 10.54
CA LYS A 43 1.14 -1.26 11.64
C LYS A 43 1.69 -2.60 11.16
N VAL A 44 1.01 -3.24 10.21
CA VAL A 44 1.51 -4.50 9.63
C VAL A 44 2.85 -4.27 8.93
N VAL A 45 2.96 -3.20 8.15
CA VAL A 45 4.20 -2.88 7.43
C VAL A 45 5.35 -2.66 8.41
N ARG A 46 5.13 -1.91 9.49
CA ARG A 46 6.15 -1.66 10.50
C ARG A 46 6.60 -2.92 11.22
N GLN A 47 5.68 -3.83 11.52
CA GLN A 47 6.00 -5.11 12.15
C GLN A 47 6.93 -5.95 11.29
N GLU A 48 6.84 -5.81 9.97
CA GLU A 48 7.70 -6.50 9.01
C GLU A 48 9.01 -5.75 8.72
N GLY A 49 9.15 -4.54 9.23
CA GLY A 49 10.32 -3.71 8.94
C GLY A 49 10.29 -3.09 7.54
N GLY A 50 9.14 -3.02 6.92
CA GLY A 50 8.98 -2.51 5.57
C GLY A 50 8.70 -1.02 5.49
N GLN A 51 8.48 -0.55 4.27
CA GLN A 51 8.10 0.82 3.96
C GLN A 51 6.79 0.84 3.17
N CYS A 52 6.01 1.89 3.40
CA CYS A 52 4.74 2.09 2.73
C CYS A 52 4.63 3.53 2.25
N HIS A 53 4.26 3.70 0.99
CA HIS A 53 3.88 5.00 0.42
C HIS A 53 2.44 4.92 -0.03
N LEU A 54 1.65 5.90 0.32
CA LEU A 54 0.25 5.98 -0.07
C LEU A 54 0.04 7.22 -0.93
N TYR A 55 -0.56 7.02 -2.09
CA TYR A 55 -0.84 8.09 -3.04
C TYR A 55 -2.35 8.20 -3.25
N SER A 56 -2.85 9.42 -3.29
CA SER A 56 -4.17 9.69 -3.82
C SER A 56 -4.04 9.83 -5.34
N THR A 57 -4.82 9.07 -6.10
CA THR A 57 -4.74 9.04 -7.55
C THR A 57 -5.71 10.00 -8.22
N ARG A 58 -6.39 10.81 -7.42
CA ARG A 58 -7.34 11.81 -7.88
C ARG A 58 -8.53 11.23 -8.63
N GLY A 59 -8.90 9.99 -8.27
CA GLY A 59 -10.19 9.43 -8.57
C GLY A 59 -10.33 8.46 -9.71
N ALA A 60 -9.39 8.33 -10.64
CA ALA A 60 -9.65 7.43 -11.75
C ALA A 60 -8.40 6.71 -12.23
N PRO A 61 -8.46 5.41 -12.47
CA PRO A 61 -9.58 4.47 -12.21
C PRO A 61 -9.64 4.00 -10.76
N PHE A 62 -8.67 4.37 -9.93
CA PHE A 62 -8.59 4.04 -8.51
C PHE A 62 -8.56 5.33 -7.69
N ASP A 63 -8.91 5.21 -6.42
CA ASP A 63 -8.90 6.36 -5.51
C ASP A 63 -7.54 6.50 -4.81
N TYR A 64 -6.90 5.37 -4.52
CA TYR A 64 -5.58 5.35 -3.88
C TYR A 64 -4.71 4.26 -4.47
N VAL A 65 -3.40 4.49 -4.42
CA VAL A 65 -2.39 3.46 -4.70
C VAL A 65 -1.41 3.45 -3.54
N SER A 66 -1.20 2.27 -2.96
CA SER A 66 -0.18 2.07 -1.94
C SER A 66 0.97 1.26 -2.52
N VAL A 67 2.20 1.68 -2.23
CA VAL A 67 3.41 0.99 -2.68
C VAL A 67 4.14 0.53 -1.44
N ILE A 68 4.29 -0.78 -1.27
CA ILE A 68 4.87 -1.38 -0.07
C ILE A 68 6.04 -2.27 -0.43
N THR A 69 7.15 -2.08 0.26
CA THR A 69 8.37 -2.89 0.13
C THR A 69 8.80 -3.42 1.49
N GLY A 70 9.67 -4.43 1.50
CA GLY A 70 10.25 -4.95 2.72
C GLY A 70 9.33 -5.83 3.55
N ILE A 71 8.32 -6.43 2.93
CA ILE A 71 7.38 -7.33 3.61
C ILE A 71 7.35 -8.68 2.92
N THR A 72 6.91 -9.71 3.64
CA THR A 72 6.73 -11.05 3.09
C THR A 72 5.45 -11.11 2.25
N THR A 73 5.36 -12.10 1.37
CA THR A 73 4.14 -12.36 0.60
C THR A 73 2.94 -12.63 1.53
N ALA A 74 3.17 -13.37 2.61
CA ALA A 74 2.11 -13.64 3.59
C ALA A 74 1.58 -12.33 4.21
N ALA A 75 2.48 -11.40 4.57
CA ALA A 75 2.08 -10.10 5.09
C ALA A 75 1.35 -9.28 4.03
N ALA A 76 1.79 -9.34 2.77
CA ALA A 76 1.14 -8.62 1.68
C ALA A 76 -0.32 -9.07 1.50
N VAL A 77 -0.58 -10.37 1.56
CA VAL A 77 -1.93 -10.92 1.46
C VAL A 77 -2.77 -10.52 2.69
N ARG A 78 -2.17 -10.55 3.87
CA ARG A 78 -2.85 -10.13 5.10
C ARG A 78 -3.30 -8.67 5.04
N ILE A 79 -2.51 -7.80 4.39
CA ILE A 79 -2.87 -6.41 4.22
C ILE A 79 -4.12 -6.25 3.35
N VAL A 80 -4.28 -7.05 2.30
CA VAL A 80 -5.53 -7.06 1.51
C VAL A 80 -6.71 -7.36 2.42
N ALA A 81 -6.60 -8.39 3.25
CA ALA A 81 -7.67 -8.75 4.19
C ALA A 81 -7.96 -7.61 5.16
N GLU A 82 -6.93 -6.93 5.69
CA GLU A 82 -7.10 -5.78 6.58
C GLU A 82 -7.85 -4.63 5.90
N ILE A 83 -7.53 -4.35 4.63
CA ILE A 83 -8.21 -3.30 3.87
C ILE A 83 -9.68 -3.66 3.65
N GLU A 84 -9.94 -4.87 3.18
CA GLU A 84 -11.30 -5.27 2.78
C GLU A 84 -12.20 -5.58 3.97
N MET A 85 -11.64 -6.04 5.06
CA MET A 85 -12.40 -6.32 6.29
C MET A 85 -13.07 -5.06 6.84
N ARG A 86 -12.49 -3.90 6.63
CA ARG A 86 -13.07 -2.63 7.08
C ARG A 86 -14.23 -2.17 6.20
N GLY A 87 -14.37 -2.76 5.01
CA GLY A 87 -15.47 -2.48 4.11
C GLY A 87 -15.43 -1.14 3.40
N ALA A 88 -14.40 -0.31 3.64
CA ALA A 88 -14.29 1.04 3.10
C ALA A 88 -13.69 1.08 1.70
N ALA A 89 -12.93 0.05 1.32
CA ALA A 89 -12.27 -0.04 0.02
C ALA A 89 -12.13 -1.48 -0.42
N LYS A 90 -12.03 -1.66 -1.74
CA LYS A 90 -11.57 -2.91 -2.35
C LYS A 90 -10.15 -2.69 -2.82
N ALA A 91 -9.32 -3.71 -2.67
CA ALA A 91 -7.91 -3.65 -3.05
C ALA A 91 -7.59 -4.70 -4.10
N THR A 92 -6.90 -4.28 -5.16
CA THR A 92 -6.29 -5.18 -6.12
C THR A 92 -4.80 -5.20 -5.83
N LEU A 93 -4.27 -6.37 -5.51
CA LEU A 93 -2.85 -6.53 -5.21
C LEU A 93 -2.10 -6.96 -6.46
N ILE A 94 -1.04 -6.21 -6.79
CA ILE A 94 -0.12 -6.53 -7.86
C ILE A 94 1.27 -6.57 -7.25
N SER A 95 2.07 -7.57 -7.62
CA SER A 95 3.46 -7.64 -7.21
C SER A 95 4.37 -7.41 -8.39
N GLY A 96 5.53 -6.83 -8.15
CA GLY A 96 6.50 -6.58 -9.20
C GLY A 96 7.91 -6.50 -8.65
N ILE A 97 8.86 -6.59 -9.56
CA ILE A 97 10.28 -6.40 -9.25
C ILE A 97 10.75 -5.21 -10.07
N GLU A 98 11.48 -4.31 -9.42
CA GLU A 98 12.04 -3.16 -10.11
C GLU A 98 13.04 -3.60 -11.18
N ILE A 99 12.82 -3.20 -12.42
CA ILE A 99 13.71 -3.52 -13.53
C ILE A 99 14.62 -2.37 -13.91
N PHE A 100 14.30 -1.15 -13.45
CA PHE A 100 15.08 0.04 -13.79
C PHE A 100 14.89 1.10 -12.70
N TYR A 101 15.99 1.73 -12.32
CA TYR A 101 15.96 2.85 -11.38
C TYR A 101 16.89 3.96 -11.90
N THR A 102 16.38 5.16 -11.98
CA THR A 102 17.19 6.35 -12.26
C THR A 102 17.06 7.35 -11.12
N PRO A 103 18.18 7.86 -10.61
CA PRO A 103 18.15 8.88 -9.56
C PRO A 103 17.60 10.24 -10.04
#